data_6b08e7c15d37106299584bce04f91348
#
_entry.id   6b08e7c15d37106299584bce04f91348
#
_cell.length_a   1.000
_cell.length_b   1.000
_cell.length_c   1.000
_cell.angle_alpha   90.00
_cell.angle_beta   90.00
_cell.angle_gamma   90.00
#
_symmetry.space_group_name_H-M   'P 1'
#
loop_
_entity.id
_entity.type
_entity.pdbx_description
1 polymer ?
#
loop_
_entity_poly.entity_id
_entity_poly.type
_entity_poly.pdbx_seq_one_letter_code
_entity_poly.pdbx_strand_id
1 'polypeptide(L)'
;ETIAYEQSEKKSGSEIWVNIGIVDEPERQLQKKLELNLSTQNYMIIGSAQSGKTNLLQTIIRGVAENYTPQEVNLYIIDFGSMILRNYANLNHCGGVVCSDDDEKLKNLFKLLNKEINLRKEKLAEIGVSSFLAYKEAGKTDLPQIIVLIDNMTALKEMYLQDIDYLLPLFRDGIAVGMTFVVANLQTSGIGQRYLSNFEGRITLFCNDSSEYSM
;
A
#
# COMPACT_ATOMS: atom_id res chain seq x y z
N GLU A 1 -0.49 -13.44 25.63
CA GLU A 1 -1.94 -13.46 25.32
C GLU A 1 -2.12 -13.30 23.84
N THR A 2 -2.95 -14.15 23.23
CA THR A 2 -3.30 -14.02 21.82
C THR A 2 -4.45 -13.01 21.74
N ILE A 3 -4.18 -11.83 21.17
CA ILE A 3 -5.24 -10.84 20.94
C ILE A 3 -6.09 -11.34 19.78
N ALA A 4 -7.39 -11.53 20.01
CA ALA A 4 -8.32 -11.89 18.95
C ALA A 4 -8.39 -10.73 17.93
N TYR A 5 -8.31 -11.05 16.65
CA TYR A 5 -8.53 -10.08 15.58
C TYR A 5 -9.99 -9.60 15.65
N GLU A 6 -10.18 -8.35 15.99
CA GLU A 6 -11.49 -7.71 15.86
C GLU A 6 -11.62 -7.11 14.48
N GLN A 7 -12.67 -7.51 13.74
CA GLN A 7 -13.00 -6.89 12.47
C GLN A 7 -13.13 -5.37 12.65
N SER A 8 -12.47 -4.61 11.76
CA SER A 8 -12.67 -3.17 11.71
C SER A 8 -14.07 -2.90 11.17
N GLU A 9 -14.86 -2.11 11.87
CA GLU A 9 -16.10 -1.57 11.30
C GLU A 9 -15.73 -0.61 10.17
N LYS A 10 -16.41 -0.74 9.01
CA LYS A 10 -16.25 0.19 7.90
C LYS A 10 -16.62 1.59 8.38
N LYS A 11 -15.67 2.52 8.34
CA LYS A 11 -15.96 3.93 8.65
C LYS A 11 -16.89 4.50 7.58
N SER A 12 -17.82 5.34 8.01
CA SER A 12 -18.66 6.11 7.08
C SER A 12 -17.77 7.10 6.32
N GLY A 13 -17.78 7.04 5.00
CA GLY A 13 -16.97 7.91 4.14
C GLY A 13 -16.39 7.19 2.94
N SER A 14 -15.69 7.94 2.10
CA SER A 14 -15.06 7.43 0.88
C SER A 14 -13.60 6.98 1.06
N GLU A 15 -13.07 7.09 2.26
CA GLU A 15 -11.70 6.71 2.59
C GLU A 15 -11.60 5.22 2.96
N ILE A 16 -10.45 4.63 2.69
CA ILE A 16 -10.14 3.24 2.98
C ILE A 16 -9.30 3.15 4.25
N TRP A 17 -9.89 2.58 5.28
CA TRP A 17 -9.25 2.38 6.58
C TRP A 17 -9.09 0.89 6.87
N VAL A 18 -7.93 0.49 7.35
CA VAL A 18 -7.63 -0.90 7.73
C VAL A 18 -7.03 -0.94 9.13
N ASN A 19 -7.62 -1.77 9.99
CA ASN A 19 -7.06 -2.06 11.31
C ASN A 19 -5.86 -3.01 11.17
N ILE A 20 -4.71 -2.64 11.72
CA ILE A 20 -3.48 -3.44 11.69
C ILE A 20 -3.04 -3.94 13.06
N GLY A 21 -3.74 -3.55 14.12
CA GLY A 21 -3.40 -3.94 15.49
C GLY A 21 -4.12 -3.13 16.54
N ILE A 22 -3.64 -3.26 17.76
CA ILE A 22 -4.14 -2.52 18.93
C ILE A 22 -2.97 -1.81 19.59
N VAL A 23 -3.17 -0.54 19.93
CA VAL A 23 -2.28 0.22 20.80
C VAL A 23 -2.79 0.08 22.23
N ASP A 24 -1.95 -0.45 23.11
CA ASP A 24 -2.23 -0.53 24.54
C ASP A 24 -1.61 0.67 25.25
N GLU A 25 -2.44 1.45 25.94
CA GLU A 25 -2.04 2.58 26.79
C GLU A 25 -2.31 2.22 28.28
N PRO A 26 -1.43 1.45 28.93
CA PRO A 26 -1.67 0.93 30.29
C PRO A 26 -1.92 2.03 31.34
N GLU A 27 -1.24 3.17 31.20
CA GLU A 27 -1.37 4.33 32.10
C GLU A 27 -2.78 4.92 32.07
N ARG A 28 -3.50 4.75 30.94
CA ARG A 28 -4.88 5.22 30.76
C ARG A 28 -5.91 4.12 30.81
N GLN A 29 -5.47 2.86 31.01
CA GLN A 29 -6.31 1.66 30.95
C GLN A 29 -7.15 1.61 29.66
N LEU A 30 -6.55 1.99 28.52
CA LEU A 30 -7.23 2.16 27.25
C LEU A 30 -6.51 1.35 26.16
N GLN A 31 -7.31 0.61 25.39
CA GLN A 31 -6.86 -0.03 24.16
C GLN A 31 -7.53 0.64 22.96
N LYS A 32 -6.74 1.00 21.94
CA LYS A 32 -7.21 1.67 20.72
C LYS A 32 -6.84 0.84 19.50
N LYS A 33 -7.72 0.81 18.51
CA LYS A 33 -7.38 0.22 17.20
C LYS A 33 -6.26 1.06 16.56
N LEU A 34 -5.25 0.38 16.02
CA LEU A 34 -4.23 0.98 15.18
C LEU A 34 -4.66 0.83 13.73
N GLU A 35 -5.12 1.92 13.14
CA GLU A 35 -5.67 1.91 11.79
C GLU A 35 -4.80 2.71 10.82
N LEU A 36 -4.72 2.23 9.57
CA LEU A 36 -4.07 2.93 8.47
C LEU A 36 -5.13 3.51 7.53
N ASN A 37 -4.96 4.78 7.16
CA ASN A 37 -5.71 5.39 6.06
C ASN A 37 -4.97 5.12 4.74
N LEU A 38 -5.49 4.18 3.96
CA LEU A 38 -4.88 3.78 2.68
C LEU A 38 -5.31 4.66 1.50
N SER A 39 -6.09 5.73 1.72
CA SER A 39 -6.54 6.63 0.66
C SER A 39 -5.69 7.89 0.52
N THR A 40 -5.06 8.34 1.60
CA THR A 40 -4.49 9.70 1.67
C THR A 40 -2.97 9.73 1.71
N GLN A 41 -2.32 8.61 1.94
CA GLN A 41 -0.85 8.57 2.04
C GLN A 41 -0.26 7.21 1.64
N ASN A 42 0.98 7.23 1.21
CA ASN A 42 1.79 6.02 1.02
C ASN A 42 2.44 5.60 2.34
N TYR A 43 2.61 4.29 2.53
CA TYR A 43 3.24 3.72 3.72
C TYR A 43 4.53 2.99 3.40
N MET A 44 5.57 3.25 4.20
CA MET A 44 6.82 2.50 4.21
C MET A 44 6.89 1.66 5.48
N ILE A 45 7.05 0.35 5.32
CA ILE A 45 7.22 -0.62 6.41
C ILE A 45 8.67 -1.06 6.43
N ILE A 46 9.39 -0.75 7.50
CA ILE A 46 10.79 -1.14 7.68
C ILE A 46 10.92 -2.15 8.81
N GLY A 47 11.81 -3.10 8.64
CA GLY A 47 12.12 -4.08 9.69
C GLY A 47 13.11 -5.14 9.23
N SER A 48 13.87 -5.68 10.16
CA SER A 48 14.84 -6.76 9.91
C SER A 48 14.17 -8.02 9.34
N ALA A 49 14.96 -8.99 8.90
CA ALA A 49 14.45 -10.28 8.47
C ALA A 49 13.57 -10.89 9.58
N GLN A 50 12.47 -11.53 9.20
CA GLN A 50 11.52 -12.20 10.10
C GLN A 50 10.83 -11.27 11.13
N SER A 51 10.87 -9.95 10.95
CA SER A 51 10.21 -8.99 11.84
C SER A 51 8.68 -8.91 11.70
N GLY A 52 8.10 -9.60 10.71
CA GLY A 52 6.65 -9.61 10.48
C GLY A 52 6.17 -8.70 9.35
N LYS A 53 7.05 -8.11 8.52
CA LYS A 53 6.65 -7.24 7.39
C LYS A 53 5.61 -7.87 6.47
N THR A 54 5.90 -9.07 5.97
CA THR A 54 4.97 -9.80 5.09
C THR A 54 3.66 -10.13 5.79
N ASN A 55 3.69 -10.46 7.10
CA ASN A 55 2.47 -10.66 7.89
C ASN A 55 1.64 -9.38 7.97
N LEU A 56 2.28 -8.22 8.13
CA LEU A 56 1.58 -6.94 8.12
C LEU A 56 0.94 -6.64 6.76
N LEU A 57 1.64 -6.91 5.65
CA LEU A 57 1.06 -6.82 4.31
C LEU A 57 -0.16 -7.75 4.16
N GLN A 58 -0.08 -8.99 4.66
CA GLN A 58 -1.22 -9.92 4.66
C GLN A 58 -2.39 -9.42 5.51
N THR A 59 -2.11 -8.79 6.66
CA THR A 59 -3.15 -8.18 7.51
C THR A 59 -3.87 -7.05 6.76
N ILE A 60 -3.12 -6.21 6.03
CA ILE A 60 -3.69 -5.15 5.20
C ILE A 60 -4.57 -5.73 4.09
N ILE A 61 -4.10 -6.75 3.36
CA ILE A 61 -4.86 -7.41 2.29
C ILE A 61 -6.17 -7.99 2.84
N ARG A 62 -6.12 -8.68 3.98
CA ARG A 62 -7.31 -9.26 4.63
C ARG A 62 -8.27 -8.17 5.09
N GLY A 63 -7.76 -7.12 5.73
CA GLY A 63 -8.59 -6.00 6.19
C GLY A 63 -9.31 -5.30 5.05
N VAL A 64 -8.66 -5.15 3.88
CA VAL A 64 -9.32 -4.64 2.67
C VAL A 64 -10.40 -5.62 2.19
N ALA A 65 -10.07 -6.91 2.08
CA ALA A 65 -10.99 -7.91 1.52
C ALA A 65 -12.24 -8.14 2.39
N GLU A 66 -12.12 -7.97 3.70
CA GLU A 66 -13.21 -8.17 4.65
C GLU A 66 -14.17 -6.97 4.75
N ASN A 67 -13.66 -5.75 4.53
CA ASN A 67 -14.43 -4.52 4.80
C ASN A 67 -14.88 -3.78 3.54
N TYR A 68 -14.29 -4.05 2.39
CA TYR A 68 -14.57 -3.34 1.13
C TYR A 68 -14.92 -4.31 0.02
N THR A 69 -15.58 -3.82 -1.00
CA THR A 69 -15.89 -4.57 -2.22
C THR A 69 -14.83 -4.32 -3.30
N PRO A 70 -14.70 -5.21 -4.31
CA PRO A 70 -13.80 -4.97 -5.45
C PRO A 70 -14.13 -3.70 -6.26
N GLN A 71 -15.37 -3.22 -6.19
CA GLN A 71 -15.78 -1.95 -6.79
C GLN A 71 -15.29 -0.73 -6.02
N GLU A 72 -14.93 -0.90 -4.74
CA GLU A 72 -14.39 0.16 -3.89
C GLU A 72 -12.88 0.17 -3.89
N VAL A 73 -12.23 -1.03 -3.90
CA VAL A 73 -10.78 -1.17 -3.79
C VAL A 73 -10.26 -2.27 -4.69
N ASN A 74 -9.22 -1.96 -5.46
CA ASN A 74 -8.42 -2.95 -6.19
C ASN A 74 -7.00 -3.02 -5.63
N LEU A 75 -6.48 -4.24 -5.53
CA LEU A 75 -5.13 -4.53 -5.05
C LEU A 75 -4.24 -4.98 -6.20
N TYR A 76 -3.02 -4.48 -6.24
CA TYR A 76 -1.93 -5.02 -7.05
C TYR A 76 -0.77 -5.37 -6.13
N ILE A 77 -0.15 -6.52 -6.34
CA ILE A 77 0.88 -7.05 -5.44
C ILE A 77 2.16 -7.31 -6.22
N ILE A 78 3.27 -6.79 -5.72
CA ILE A 78 4.62 -7.04 -6.22
C ILE A 78 5.39 -7.72 -5.08
N ASP A 79 5.61 -9.03 -5.19
CA ASP A 79 6.24 -9.84 -4.14
C ASP A 79 7.65 -10.30 -4.59
N PHE A 80 8.65 -9.54 -4.16
CA PHE A 80 10.07 -9.84 -4.35
C PHE A 80 10.72 -10.33 -3.04
N GLY A 81 9.89 -10.63 -2.05
CA GLY A 81 10.30 -11.20 -0.77
C GLY A 81 10.13 -12.71 -0.71
N SER A 82 9.11 -13.14 -0.01
CA SER A 82 8.87 -14.56 0.29
C SER A 82 8.02 -15.31 -0.74
N MET A 83 7.46 -14.63 -1.73
CA MET A 83 6.47 -15.14 -2.69
C MET A 83 5.17 -15.69 -2.04
N ILE A 84 4.95 -15.45 -0.75
CA ILE A 84 3.76 -15.91 -0.02
C ILE A 84 2.52 -15.14 -0.48
N LEU A 85 2.68 -13.88 -0.90
CA LEU A 85 1.58 -13.03 -1.33
C LEU A 85 0.96 -13.51 -2.65
N ARG A 86 1.61 -14.41 -3.39
CA ARG A 86 1.05 -15.11 -4.56
C ARG A 86 -0.27 -15.83 -4.23
N ASN A 87 -0.46 -16.26 -2.99
CA ASN A 87 -1.68 -16.91 -2.53
C ASN A 87 -2.94 -16.02 -2.63
N TYR A 88 -2.78 -14.71 -2.75
CA TYR A 88 -3.88 -13.76 -2.93
C TYR A 88 -4.24 -13.49 -4.39
N ALA A 89 -3.59 -14.17 -5.36
CA ALA A 89 -3.85 -13.95 -6.79
C ALA A 89 -5.31 -14.21 -7.21
N ASN A 90 -6.01 -15.10 -6.50
CA ASN A 90 -7.41 -15.44 -6.76
C ASN A 90 -8.42 -14.61 -5.94
N LEU A 91 -7.95 -13.63 -5.16
CA LEU A 91 -8.82 -12.74 -4.43
C LEU A 91 -9.55 -11.82 -5.40
N ASN A 92 -10.87 -11.65 -5.26
CA ASN A 92 -11.68 -10.82 -6.15
C ASN A 92 -11.20 -9.35 -6.25
N HIS A 93 -10.55 -8.84 -5.21
CA HIS A 93 -9.95 -7.50 -5.17
C HIS A 93 -8.62 -7.41 -5.93
N CYS A 94 -7.98 -8.55 -6.22
CA CYS A 94 -6.64 -8.59 -6.75
C CYS A 94 -6.65 -8.50 -8.28
N GLY A 95 -6.15 -7.39 -8.81
CA GLY A 95 -5.95 -7.19 -10.25
C GLY A 95 -4.72 -7.92 -10.80
N GLY A 96 -3.79 -8.34 -9.93
CA GLY A 96 -2.62 -9.12 -10.32
C GLY A 96 -1.56 -9.22 -9.23
N VAL A 97 -0.84 -10.33 -9.26
CA VAL A 97 0.37 -10.57 -8.44
C VAL A 97 1.54 -10.81 -9.36
N VAL A 98 2.63 -10.10 -9.12
CA VAL A 98 3.90 -10.20 -9.84
C VAL A 98 4.98 -10.62 -8.85
N CYS A 99 5.72 -11.66 -9.19
CA CYS A 99 6.86 -12.14 -8.42
C CYS A 99 8.17 -11.94 -9.19
N SER A 100 9.29 -12.22 -8.56
CA SER A 100 10.64 -11.98 -9.10
C SER A 100 10.95 -12.77 -10.38
N ASP A 101 10.17 -13.79 -10.71
CA ASP A 101 10.28 -14.61 -11.92
C ASP A 101 9.39 -14.13 -13.10
N ASP A 102 8.66 -13.01 -12.92
CA ASP A 102 7.62 -12.54 -13.85
C ASP A 102 7.97 -11.17 -14.51
N ASP A 103 9.14 -11.07 -15.17
CA ASP A 103 9.64 -9.80 -15.77
C ASP A 103 8.63 -9.10 -16.69
N GLU A 104 8.02 -9.86 -17.59
CA GLU A 104 7.05 -9.30 -18.53
C GLU A 104 5.79 -8.79 -17.85
N LYS A 105 5.33 -9.52 -16.83
CA LYS A 105 4.17 -9.09 -16.03
C LYS A 105 4.47 -7.82 -15.26
N LEU A 106 5.69 -7.66 -14.72
CA LEU A 106 6.09 -6.44 -14.02
C LEU A 106 6.04 -5.22 -14.94
N LYS A 107 6.65 -5.33 -16.13
CA LYS A 107 6.63 -4.25 -17.14
C LYS A 107 5.21 -3.90 -17.57
N ASN A 108 4.36 -4.90 -17.75
CA ASN A 108 2.96 -4.69 -18.10
C ASN A 108 2.17 -4.03 -16.96
N LEU A 109 2.44 -4.41 -15.71
CA LEU A 109 1.84 -3.76 -14.53
C LEU A 109 2.23 -2.29 -14.44
N PHE A 110 3.51 -1.94 -14.61
CA PHE A 110 3.93 -0.53 -14.61
C PHE A 110 3.27 0.28 -15.72
N LYS A 111 3.16 -0.27 -16.93
CA LYS A 111 2.44 0.39 -18.04
C LYS A 111 0.97 0.59 -17.71
N LEU A 112 0.32 -0.41 -17.12
CA LEU A 112 -1.09 -0.34 -16.70
C LEU A 112 -1.29 0.75 -15.64
N LEU A 113 -0.47 0.78 -14.59
CA LEU A 113 -0.59 1.78 -13.52
C LEU A 113 -0.35 3.21 -14.04
N ASN A 114 0.63 3.41 -14.93
CA ASN A 114 0.87 4.72 -15.55
C ASN A 114 -0.29 5.16 -16.45
N LYS A 115 -0.85 4.24 -17.24
CA LYS A 115 -2.04 4.51 -18.05
C LYS A 115 -3.23 4.88 -17.18
N GLU A 116 -3.40 4.18 -16.07
CA GLU A 116 -4.49 4.39 -15.13
C GLU A 116 -4.41 5.78 -14.46
N ILE A 117 -3.21 6.22 -14.06
CA ILE A 117 -3.01 7.58 -13.53
C ILE A 117 -3.48 8.65 -14.54
N ASN A 118 -3.10 8.52 -15.80
CA ASN A 118 -3.47 9.50 -16.83
C ASN A 118 -4.98 9.52 -17.07
N LEU A 119 -5.61 8.36 -17.20
CA LEU A 119 -7.05 8.23 -17.37
C LEU A 119 -7.80 8.87 -16.18
N ARG A 120 -7.33 8.65 -14.95
CA ARG A 120 -7.94 9.22 -13.76
C ARG A 120 -7.77 10.73 -13.68
N LYS A 121 -6.59 11.26 -14.05
CA LYS A 121 -6.37 12.71 -14.17
C LYS A 121 -7.38 13.35 -15.13
N GLU A 122 -7.63 12.73 -16.29
CA GLU A 122 -8.64 13.19 -17.25
C GLU A 122 -10.04 13.20 -16.63
N LYS A 123 -10.46 12.09 -16.02
CA LYS A 123 -11.77 11.99 -15.37
C LYS A 123 -11.99 12.99 -14.22
N LEU A 124 -10.98 13.24 -13.41
CA LEU A 124 -11.04 14.26 -12.38
C LEU A 124 -11.20 15.67 -12.98
N ALA A 125 -10.44 15.95 -14.05
CA ALA A 125 -10.49 17.23 -14.76
C ALA A 125 -11.86 17.46 -15.42
N GLU A 126 -12.49 16.43 -15.99
CA GLU A 126 -13.83 16.50 -16.61
C GLU A 126 -14.90 17.04 -15.67
N ILE A 127 -14.80 16.73 -14.37
CA ILE A 127 -15.76 17.22 -13.35
C ILE A 127 -15.20 18.39 -12.52
N GLY A 128 -13.98 18.87 -12.86
CA GLY A 128 -13.39 20.06 -12.24
C GLY A 128 -12.89 19.86 -10.82
N VAL A 129 -12.48 18.64 -10.44
CA VAL A 129 -11.90 18.34 -9.12
C VAL A 129 -10.42 18.03 -9.22
N SER A 130 -9.67 18.30 -8.14
CA SER A 130 -8.21 18.13 -8.10
C SER A 130 -7.76 16.90 -7.30
N SER A 131 -8.67 16.20 -6.63
CA SER A 131 -8.33 15.02 -5.82
C SER A 131 -9.36 13.91 -5.97
N PHE A 132 -8.89 12.68 -5.75
CA PHE A 132 -9.76 11.50 -5.79
C PHE A 132 -10.82 11.52 -4.67
N LEU A 133 -10.48 12.07 -3.49
CA LEU A 133 -11.45 12.22 -2.42
C LEU A 133 -12.60 13.13 -2.86
N ALA A 134 -12.30 14.29 -3.44
CA ALA A 134 -13.31 15.20 -3.97
C ALA A 134 -14.15 14.55 -5.10
N TYR A 135 -13.53 13.69 -5.92
CA TYR A 135 -14.23 12.89 -6.93
C TYR A 135 -15.28 11.98 -6.30
N LYS A 136 -14.91 11.27 -5.23
CA LYS A 136 -15.83 10.42 -4.46
C LYS A 136 -16.92 11.22 -3.76
N GLU A 137 -16.58 12.36 -3.15
CA GLU A 137 -17.55 13.26 -2.50
C GLU A 137 -18.55 13.87 -3.48
N ALA A 138 -18.16 14.03 -4.75
CA ALA A 138 -19.07 14.39 -5.85
C ALA A 138 -20.02 13.23 -6.28
N GLY A 139 -20.03 12.12 -5.54
CA GLY A 139 -20.92 10.97 -5.78
C GLY A 139 -20.46 10.04 -6.91
N LYS A 140 -19.21 10.16 -7.38
CA LYS A 140 -18.68 9.28 -8.42
C LYS A 140 -18.18 7.97 -7.82
N THR A 141 -18.66 6.84 -8.33
CA THR A 141 -18.35 5.49 -7.82
C THR A 141 -17.68 4.57 -8.84
N ASP A 142 -17.47 5.04 -10.05
CA ASP A 142 -16.94 4.27 -11.19
C ASP A 142 -15.44 3.96 -11.12
N LEU A 143 -14.70 4.62 -10.23
CA LEU A 143 -13.28 4.37 -10.02
C LEU A 143 -13.04 3.78 -8.62
N PRO A 144 -12.49 2.56 -8.49
CA PRO A 144 -12.04 2.04 -7.18
C PRO A 144 -10.77 2.75 -6.72
N GLN A 145 -10.53 2.79 -5.41
CA GLN A 145 -9.19 3.05 -4.87
C GLN A 145 -8.24 1.95 -5.36
N ILE A 146 -7.06 2.29 -5.80
CA ILE A 146 -6.00 1.33 -6.11
C ILE A 146 -4.98 1.34 -4.98
N ILE A 147 -4.65 0.16 -4.47
CA ILE A 147 -3.58 -0.03 -3.48
C ILE A 147 -2.56 -0.99 -4.05
N VAL A 148 -1.32 -0.54 -4.17
CA VAL A 148 -0.20 -1.35 -4.65
C VAL A 148 0.68 -1.74 -3.47
N LEU A 149 0.79 -3.04 -3.22
CA LEU A 149 1.65 -3.58 -2.16
C LEU A 149 2.95 -4.07 -2.78
N ILE A 150 4.08 -3.66 -2.21
CA ILE A 150 5.42 -4.08 -2.66
C ILE A 150 6.15 -4.72 -1.48
N ASP A 151 6.46 -6.01 -1.57
CA ASP A 151 7.33 -6.68 -0.61
C ASP A 151 8.76 -6.75 -1.14
N ASN A 152 9.69 -6.16 -0.41
CA ASN A 152 11.12 -6.05 -0.72
C ASN A 152 11.47 -5.11 -1.90
N MET A 153 11.30 -3.82 -1.66
CA MET A 153 11.64 -2.76 -2.63
C MET A 153 13.12 -2.78 -3.06
N THR A 154 14.05 -3.16 -2.17
CA THR A 154 15.47 -3.24 -2.52
C THR A 154 15.72 -4.30 -3.57
N ALA A 155 15.16 -5.52 -3.41
CA ALA A 155 15.30 -6.58 -4.40
C ALA A 155 14.67 -6.18 -5.75
N LEU A 156 13.50 -5.55 -5.73
CA LEU A 156 12.87 -5.01 -6.93
C LEU A 156 13.80 -4.01 -7.65
N LYS A 157 14.43 -3.09 -6.90
CA LYS A 157 15.39 -2.11 -7.45
C LYS A 157 16.62 -2.76 -8.05
N GLU A 158 17.21 -3.73 -7.38
CA GLU A 158 18.42 -4.40 -7.84
C GLU A 158 18.20 -5.19 -9.13
N MET A 159 17.05 -5.84 -9.25
CA MET A 159 16.72 -6.63 -10.45
C MET A 159 16.30 -5.75 -11.64
N TYR A 160 15.69 -4.59 -11.39
CA TYR A 160 15.09 -3.74 -12.43
C TYR A 160 15.58 -2.30 -12.39
N LEU A 161 16.90 -2.09 -12.28
CA LEU A 161 17.54 -0.78 -12.16
C LEU A 161 17.08 0.24 -13.23
N GLN A 162 16.81 -0.20 -14.46
CA GLN A 162 16.39 0.68 -15.56
C GLN A 162 14.87 0.99 -15.53
N ASP A 163 14.08 0.05 -15.00
CA ASP A 163 12.62 0.16 -15.00
C ASP A 163 12.07 0.79 -13.70
N ILE A 164 12.88 0.85 -12.64
CA ILE A 164 12.45 1.34 -11.32
C ILE A 164 12.06 2.84 -11.34
N ASP A 165 12.62 3.61 -12.27
CA ASP A 165 12.30 5.04 -12.40
C ASP A 165 10.84 5.27 -12.80
N TYR A 166 10.14 4.26 -13.33
CA TYR A 166 8.70 4.32 -13.54
C TYR A 166 7.87 4.40 -12.26
N LEU A 167 8.41 3.92 -11.13
CA LEU A 167 7.72 3.97 -9.83
C LEU A 167 7.68 5.37 -9.21
N LEU A 168 8.70 6.19 -9.45
CA LEU A 168 8.78 7.50 -8.80
C LEU A 168 7.61 8.43 -9.14
N PRO A 169 7.21 8.58 -10.42
CA PRO A 169 6.00 9.32 -10.76
C PRO A 169 4.73 8.70 -10.16
N LEU A 170 4.66 7.37 -10.08
CA LEU A 170 3.52 6.68 -9.48
C LEU A 170 3.38 7.00 -7.99
N PHE A 171 4.47 6.97 -7.22
CA PHE A 171 4.48 7.32 -5.79
C PHE A 171 4.08 8.78 -5.56
N ARG A 172 4.56 9.70 -6.41
CA ARG A 172 4.32 11.13 -6.28
C ARG A 172 2.90 11.52 -6.68
N ASP A 173 2.45 11.03 -7.83
CA ASP A 173 1.20 11.51 -8.47
C ASP A 173 -0.01 10.62 -8.13
N GLY A 174 0.23 9.40 -7.67
CA GLY A 174 -0.81 8.39 -7.45
C GLY A 174 -1.86 8.80 -6.44
N ILE A 175 -1.44 9.37 -5.30
CA ILE A 175 -2.36 9.73 -4.19
C ILE A 175 -3.48 10.65 -4.69
N ALA A 176 -3.14 11.66 -5.49
CA ALA A 176 -4.11 12.62 -6.01
C ALA A 176 -5.22 11.97 -6.85
N VAL A 177 -4.95 10.83 -7.46
CA VAL A 177 -5.88 10.12 -8.34
C VAL A 177 -6.39 8.80 -7.75
N GLY A 178 -6.20 8.58 -6.44
CA GLY A 178 -6.70 7.39 -5.75
C GLY A 178 -5.86 6.14 -6.01
N MET A 179 -4.54 6.30 -6.10
CA MET A 179 -3.58 5.20 -6.16
C MET A 179 -2.54 5.40 -5.06
N THR A 180 -2.46 4.48 -4.11
CA THR A 180 -1.54 4.52 -2.96
C THR A 180 -0.68 3.27 -2.90
N PHE A 181 0.44 3.39 -2.19
CA PHE A 181 1.45 2.34 -2.11
C PHE A 181 1.73 1.98 -0.66
N VAL A 182 1.85 0.68 -0.41
CA VAL A 182 2.35 0.14 0.86
C VAL A 182 3.59 -0.69 0.53
N VAL A 183 4.75 -0.20 0.95
CA VAL A 183 6.04 -0.77 0.57
C VAL A 183 6.75 -1.31 1.79
N ALA A 184 7.11 -2.58 1.76
CA ALA A 184 7.91 -3.22 2.80
C ALA A 184 9.37 -3.36 2.35
N ASN A 185 10.31 -3.08 3.28
CA ASN A 185 11.74 -3.22 3.03
C ASN A 185 12.51 -3.60 4.30
N LEU A 186 13.73 -4.10 4.14
CA LEU A 186 14.59 -4.49 5.26
C LEU A 186 15.11 -3.27 6.04
N GLN A 187 15.49 -2.23 5.31
CA GLN A 187 16.11 -1.01 5.83
C GLN A 187 15.91 0.14 4.86
N THR A 188 16.11 1.37 5.29
CA THR A 188 16.00 2.56 4.42
C THR A 188 17.19 2.76 3.51
N SER A 189 18.37 2.29 3.94
CA SER A 189 19.58 2.30 3.10
C SER A 189 19.32 1.51 1.81
N GLY A 190 19.73 2.02 0.67
CA GLY A 190 19.47 1.41 -0.64
C GLY A 190 18.16 1.82 -1.31
N ILE A 191 17.15 2.33 -0.60
CA ILE A 191 15.95 2.87 -1.24
C ILE A 191 16.26 4.22 -1.92
N GLY A 192 16.93 5.10 -1.21
CA GLY A 192 17.28 6.45 -1.67
C GLY A 192 16.22 7.49 -1.27
N GLN A 193 16.71 8.68 -0.85
CA GLN A 193 15.89 9.75 -0.28
C GLN A 193 14.78 10.24 -1.23
N ARG A 194 15.03 10.26 -2.54
CA ARG A 194 14.01 10.67 -3.54
C ARG A 194 12.77 9.78 -3.57
N TYR A 195 12.89 8.51 -3.16
CA TYR A 195 11.77 7.59 -3.03
C TYR A 195 11.12 7.74 -1.65
N LEU A 196 11.94 7.76 -0.59
CA LEU A 196 11.47 7.84 0.80
C LEU A 196 10.63 9.09 1.07
N SER A 197 10.92 10.21 0.42
CA SER A 197 10.15 11.45 0.56
C SER A 197 8.69 11.37 0.09
N ASN A 198 8.30 10.31 -0.62
CA ASN A 198 6.92 10.09 -1.05
C ASN A 198 6.12 9.21 -0.07
N PHE A 199 6.71 8.83 1.06
CA PHE A 199 6.07 8.01 2.08
C PHE A 199 5.95 8.81 3.38
N GLU A 200 4.77 9.36 3.64
CA GLU A 200 4.47 10.08 4.88
C GLU A 200 4.18 9.10 6.01
N GLY A 201 3.46 8.02 5.70
CA GLY A 201 3.21 6.94 6.64
C GLY A 201 4.43 6.04 6.81
N ARG A 202 4.92 5.91 8.05
CA ARG A 202 6.10 5.08 8.36
C ARG A 202 5.80 4.14 9.49
N ILE A 203 6.12 2.88 9.29
CA ILE A 203 5.94 1.80 10.26
C ILE A 203 7.27 1.10 10.42
N THR A 204 7.84 1.17 11.62
CA THR A 204 9.06 0.48 11.95
C THR A 204 8.75 -0.71 12.84
N LEU A 205 9.04 -1.90 12.33
CA LEU A 205 9.01 -3.14 13.10
C LEU A 205 10.38 -3.34 13.78
N PHE A 206 10.66 -4.53 14.32
CA PHE A 206 11.96 -4.79 14.90
C PHE A 206 13.08 -4.57 13.88
N CYS A 207 14.03 -3.69 14.21
CA CYS A 207 15.22 -3.39 13.42
C CYS A 207 16.48 -3.67 14.23
N ASN A 208 17.52 -4.21 13.57
CA ASN A 208 18.83 -4.43 14.19
C ASN A 208 19.62 -3.12 14.35
N ASP A 209 19.34 -2.14 13.48
CA ASP A 209 19.97 -0.81 13.53
C ASP A 209 18.99 0.18 14.16
N SER A 210 19.43 0.84 15.24
CA SER A 210 18.64 1.83 15.97
C SER A 210 18.35 3.10 15.15
N SER A 211 19.14 3.41 14.12
CA SER A 211 18.93 4.56 13.25
C SER A 211 17.62 4.46 12.46
N GLU A 212 17.12 3.25 12.20
CA GLU A 212 15.87 3.02 11.49
C GLU A 212 14.62 3.46 12.29
N TYR A 213 14.75 3.64 13.62
CA TYR A 213 13.64 4.13 14.47
C TYR A 213 13.53 5.67 14.49
N SER A 214 14.51 6.38 13.94
CA SER A 214 14.54 7.85 13.92
C SER A 214 14.07 8.47 12.60
N MET A 215 13.38 7.69 11.77
CA MET A 215 12.88 8.11 10.47
C MET A 215 11.62 8.97 10.56
#